data_1b5480056d592e733bf7d3ea8e015f79
#
_entry.id   1b5480056d592e733bf7d3ea8e015f79
#
_cell.length_a   1.000
_cell.length_b   1.000
_cell.length_c   1.000
_cell.angle_alpha   90.00
_cell.angle_beta   90.00
_cell.angle_gamma   90.00
#
_symmetry.space_group_name_H-M   'P 1'
#
loop_
_entity.id
_entity.type
_entity.pdbx_description
1 polymer ?
#
loop_
_entity_poly.entity_id
_entity_poly.type
_entity_poly.pdbx_seq_one_letter_code
_entity_poly.pdbx_strand_id
1 'polypeptide(L)'
;MAFCAVLDACVLVPSALRDVLLEIAVRKVYRPLWSEKIEEEVERTILRLHALRGKDEGESRGYVKRLRRRMNLALPDAQVQGWETLLPSVPRLPDPGDRHVVAAALMGRADVIVTFNLKDFDDAALPGELFAQSPDEFLLDVLGLYPEVVRNVFTTVVSRTGRKGPRWSVNDLLTRLEKEELKAFVAACRQELTL
;
A
#
# COMPACT_ATOMS: atom_id res chain seq x y z
N MET A 1 14.52 -15.30 -5.05
CA MET A 1 14.28 -14.20 -4.09
C MET A 1 12.81 -13.83 -4.19
N ALA A 2 12.17 -13.45 -3.07
CA ALA A 2 10.80 -12.96 -3.14
C ALA A 2 10.83 -11.51 -3.68
N PHE A 3 9.93 -11.17 -4.59
CA PHE A 3 9.74 -9.81 -5.09
C PHE A 3 9.36 -8.87 -3.94
N CYS A 4 10.08 -7.76 -3.80
CA CYS A 4 9.96 -6.84 -2.67
C CYS A 4 9.42 -5.48 -3.13
N ALA A 5 8.37 -4.99 -2.47
CA ALA A 5 7.74 -3.71 -2.81
C ALA A 5 7.70 -2.78 -1.59
N VAL A 6 8.26 -1.58 -1.71
CA VAL A 6 7.97 -0.52 -0.74
C VAL A 6 6.58 0.03 -1.01
N LEU A 7 5.75 0.04 0.00
CA LEU A 7 4.43 0.65 -0.05
C LEU A 7 4.50 2.07 0.52
N ASP A 8 4.36 3.06 -0.34
CA ASP A 8 4.35 4.46 0.05
C ASP A 8 3.11 4.79 0.91
N ALA A 9 3.18 5.83 1.72
CA ALA A 9 2.10 6.24 2.61
C ALA A 9 0.78 6.47 1.86
N CYS A 10 0.84 7.02 0.64
CA CYS A 10 -0.34 7.33 -0.15
C CYS A 10 -1.16 6.07 -0.53
N VAL A 11 -0.55 4.90 -0.70
CA VAL A 11 -1.27 3.64 -1.00
C VAL A 11 -1.72 2.91 0.26
N LEU A 12 -1.17 3.24 1.43
CA LEU A 12 -1.56 2.67 2.73
C LEU A 12 -2.67 3.44 3.43
N VAL A 13 -2.97 4.67 3.02
CA VAL A 13 -4.06 5.49 3.58
C VAL A 13 -5.44 5.00 3.16
N PRO A 14 -5.74 4.72 1.88
CA PRO A 14 -7.04 4.21 1.45
C PRO A 14 -7.28 2.80 2.00
N SER A 15 -8.34 2.63 2.79
CA SER A 15 -8.53 1.37 3.53
C SER A 15 -8.79 0.16 2.63
N ALA A 16 -9.54 0.33 1.53
CA ALA A 16 -9.84 -0.77 0.61
C ALA A 16 -8.58 -1.24 -0.12
N LEU A 17 -7.80 -0.31 -0.66
CA LEU A 17 -6.53 -0.60 -1.33
C LEU A 17 -5.52 -1.24 -0.37
N ARG A 18 -5.30 -0.61 0.80
CA ARG A 18 -4.41 -1.16 1.82
C ARG A 18 -4.78 -2.60 2.19
N ASP A 19 -6.07 -2.87 2.45
CA ASP A 19 -6.51 -4.20 2.90
C ASP A 19 -6.27 -5.24 1.79
N VAL A 20 -6.43 -4.89 0.51
CA VAL A 20 -6.09 -5.75 -0.63
C VAL A 20 -4.59 -5.98 -0.74
N LEU A 21 -3.77 -4.91 -0.72
CA LEU A 21 -2.31 -5.02 -0.81
C LEU A 21 -1.75 -5.89 0.32
N LEU A 22 -2.15 -5.62 1.57
CA LEU A 22 -1.64 -6.37 2.71
C LEU A 22 -2.12 -7.84 2.71
N GLU A 23 -3.35 -8.12 2.28
CA GLU A 23 -3.83 -9.51 2.19
C GLU A 23 -3.11 -10.31 1.11
N ILE A 24 -2.75 -9.69 -0.03
CA ILE A 24 -1.90 -10.30 -1.07
C ILE A 24 -0.51 -10.61 -0.48
N ALA A 25 0.07 -9.70 0.28
CA ALA A 25 1.36 -9.88 0.93
C ALA A 25 1.34 -10.99 2.00
N VAL A 26 0.28 -11.07 2.81
CA VAL A 26 0.06 -12.18 3.78
C VAL A 26 0.04 -13.53 3.07
N ARG A 27 -0.42 -13.59 1.82
CA ARG A 27 -0.39 -14.79 0.97
C ARG A 27 0.96 -15.04 0.30
N LYS A 28 2.00 -14.25 0.65
CA LYS A 28 3.40 -14.40 0.21
C LYS A 28 3.58 -14.25 -1.32
N VAL A 29 2.72 -13.50 -1.98
CA VAL A 29 2.87 -13.15 -3.40
C VAL A 29 4.06 -12.21 -3.58
N TYR A 30 4.20 -11.26 -2.67
CA TYR A 30 5.35 -10.36 -2.58
C TYR A 30 5.67 -10.05 -1.12
N ARG A 31 6.85 -9.50 -0.86
CA ARG A 31 7.27 -8.99 0.44
C ARG A 31 7.03 -7.49 0.49
N PRO A 32 6.08 -7.00 1.29
CA PRO A 32 5.86 -5.56 1.46
C PRO A 32 6.93 -4.98 2.38
N LEU A 33 7.26 -3.72 2.15
CA LEU A 33 8.22 -2.97 2.96
C LEU A 33 7.68 -1.57 3.26
N TRP A 34 7.92 -1.10 4.47
CA TRP A 34 7.70 0.28 4.90
C TRP A 34 8.63 0.65 6.04
N SER A 35 8.91 1.93 6.20
CA SER A 35 9.66 2.46 7.33
C SER A 35 8.72 3.01 8.41
N GLU A 36 9.24 3.25 9.61
CA GLU A 36 8.50 3.97 10.65
C GLU A 36 8.05 5.36 10.17
N LYS A 37 8.86 6.01 9.35
CA LYS A 37 8.52 7.32 8.75
C LYS A 37 7.31 7.25 7.83
N ILE A 38 7.20 6.21 7.01
CA ILE A 38 6.02 5.94 6.18
C ILE A 38 4.78 5.72 7.07
N GLU A 39 4.91 4.93 8.16
CA GLU A 39 3.81 4.71 9.12
C GLU A 39 3.35 6.01 9.79
N GLU A 40 4.27 6.92 10.15
CA GLU A 40 3.95 8.24 10.70
C GLU A 40 3.16 9.11 9.70
N GLU A 41 3.49 9.03 8.42
CA GLU A 41 2.78 9.75 7.37
C GLU A 41 1.38 9.20 7.14
N VAL A 42 1.23 7.87 7.16
CA VAL A 42 -0.08 7.21 7.15
C VAL A 42 -0.91 7.68 8.34
N GLU A 43 -0.36 7.65 9.55
CA GLU A 43 -1.03 8.11 10.78
C GLU A 43 -1.49 9.56 10.65
N ARG A 44 -0.56 10.47 10.35
CA ARG A 44 -0.84 11.91 10.19
C ARG A 44 -1.94 12.16 9.17
N THR A 45 -1.89 11.47 8.02
CA THR A 45 -2.87 11.65 6.96
C THR A 45 -4.25 11.11 7.35
N ILE A 46 -4.31 9.94 7.97
CA ILE A 46 -5.59 9.37 8.46
C ILE A 46 -6.20 10.28 9.53
N LEU A 47 -5.43 10.77 10.50
CA LEU A 47 -5.93 11.66 11.55
C LEU A 47 -6.50 12.96 10.94
N ARG A 48 -5.79 13.56 9.97
CA ARG A 48 -6.27 14.72 9.23
C ARG A 48 -7.59 14.44 8.50
N LEU A 49 -7.69 13.32 7.78
CA LEU A 49 -8.90 12.93 7.06
C LEU A 49 -10.07 12.64 8.01
N HIS A 50 -9.80 12.06 9.18
CA HIS A 50 -10.81 11.83 10.22
C HIS A 50 -11.32 13.14 10.81
N ALA A 51 -10.42 14.09 11.11
CA ALA A 51 -10.79 15.41 11.60
C ALA A 51 -11.69 16.17 10.60
N LEU A 52 -11.32 16.14 9.30
CA LEU A 52 -12.13 16.74 8.23
C LEU A 52 -13.55 16.12 8.11
N ARG A 53 -13.71 14.87 8.56
CA ARG A 53 -15.01 14.16 8.60
C ARG A 53 -15.72 14.29 9.93
N GLY A 54 -15.25 15.14 10.84
CA GLY A 54 -15.84 15.37 12.16
C GLY A 54 -15.76 14.18 13.12
N LYS A 55 -14.80 13.26 12.92
CA LYS A 55 -14.64 12.12 13.83
C LYS A 55 -13.94 12.54 15.11
N ASP A 56 -14.28 11.89 16.21
CA ASP A 56 -13.63 12.07 17.50
C ASP A 56 -12.12 11.79 17.42
N GLU A 57 -11.31 12.64 18.06
CA GLU A 57 -9.87 12.54 18.03
C GLU A 57 -9.35 11.30 18.76
N GLY A 58 -9.93 10.98 19.92
CA GLY A 58 -9.53 9.82 20.72
C GLY A 58 -9.83 8.50 20.00
N GLU A 59 -11.00 8.40 19.36
CA GLU A 59 -11.35 7.24 18.53
C GLU A 59 -10.41 7.11 17.33
N SER A 60 -10.05 8.23 16.70
CA SER A 60 -9.16 8.29 15.55
C SER A 60 -7.74 7.86 15.90
N ARG A 61 -7.18 8.36 17.01
CA ARG A 61 -5.88 7.92 17.55
C ARG A 61 -5.89 6.44 17.92
N GLY A 62 -6.96 5.98 18.57
CA GLY A 62 -7.15 4.56 18.87
C GLY A 62 -7.22 3.68 17.62
N TYR A 63 -7.87 4.16 16.55
CA TYR A 63 -7.92 3.47 15.26
C TYR A 63 -6.53 3.30 14.66
N VAL A 64 -5.76 4.38 14.54
CA VAL A 64 -4.42 4.36 13.93
C VAL A 64 -3.46 3.47 14.72
N LYS A 65 -3.47 3.55 16.05
CA LYS A 65 -2.65 2.67 16.91
C LYS A 65 -2.96 1.17 16.67
N ARG A 66 -4.26 0.82 16.55
CA ARG A 66 -4.67 -0.55 16.23
C ARG A 66 -4.28 -0.97 14.81
N LEU A 67 -4.38 -0.06 13.84
CA LEU A 67 -3.97 -0.31 12.47
C LEU A 67 -2.48 -0.66 12.39
N ARG A 68 -1.62 0.23 12.87
CA ARG A 68 -0.16 0.03 12.91
C ARG A 68 0.22 -1.29 13.58
N ARG A 69 -0.37 -1.57 14.76
CA ARG A 69 -0.14 -2.84 15.45
C ARG A 69 -0.53 -4.06 14.60
N ARG A 70 -1.67 -4.00 13.91
CA ARG A 70 -2.14 -5.13 13.08
C ARG A 70 -1.26 -5.35 11.86
N MET A 71 -0.82 -4.27 11.21
CA MET A 71 0.11 -4.35 10.08
C MET A 71 1.41 -5.05 10.51
N ASN A 72 2.03 -4.59 11.59
CA ASN A 72 3.29 -5.14 12.08
C ASN A 72 3.18 -6.55 12.66
N LEU A 73 2.02 -6.95 13.20
CA LEU A 73 1.78 -8.33 13.62
C LEU A 73 1.53 -9.28 12.44
N ALA A 74 0.85 -8.81 11.39
CA ALA A 74 0.57 -9.64 10.21
C ALA A 74 1.81 -9.81 9.32
N LEU A 75 2.68 -8.80 9.26
CA LEU A 75 3.83 -8.71 8.38
C LEU A 75 5.06 -8.21 9.16
N PRO A 76 5.61 -9.03 10.09
CA PRO A 76 6.67 -8.59 10.99
C PRO A 76 7.97 -8.21 10.27
N ASP A 77 8.23 -8.80 9.10
CA ASP A 77 9.45 -8.56 8.31
C ASP A 77 9.31 -7.39 7.33
N ALA A 78 8.18 -6.64 7.39
CA ALA A 78 7.94 -5.53 6.47
C ALA A 78 8.63 -4.23 6.90
N GLN A 79 8.91 -4.07 8.20
CA GLN A 79 9.48 -2.84 8.73
C GLN A 79 10.97 -2.72 8.43
N VAL A 80 11.34 -1.70 7.66
CA VAL A 80 12.72 -1.37 7.32
C VAL A 80 13.31 -0.44 8.36
N GLN A 81 14.42 -0.86 8.97
CA GLN A 81 15.16 -0.09 9.96
C GLN A 81 16.50 0.39 9.39
N GLY A 82 17.05 1.48 9.96
CA GLY A 82 18.38 2.00 9.60
C GLY A 82 18.44 2.66 8.20
N TRP A 83 17.31 2.91 7.58
CA TRP A 83 17.22 3.55 6.26
C TRP A 83 17.81 4.98 6.25
N GLU A 84 17.84 5.65 7.40
CA GLU A 84 18.36 7.01 7.56
C GLU A 84 19.84 7.10 7.14
N THR A 85 20.60 6.03 7.32
CA THR A 85 22.01 5.95 6.96
C THR A 85 22.23 6.06 5.45
N LEU A 86 21.22 5.74 4.66
CA LEU A 86 21.26 5.81 3.19
C LEU A 86 20.75 7.14 2.63
N LEU A 87 20.15 8.01 3.44
CA LEU A 87 19.67 9.33 2.97
C LEU A 87 20.72 10.15 2.20
N PRO A 88 22.00 10.19 2.61
CA PRO A 88 23.03 10.90 1.84
C PRO A 88 23.25 10.36 0.44
N SER A 89 23.00 9.06 0.23
CA SER A 89 23.18 8.36 -1.06
C SER A 89 21.93 8.43 -1.96
N VAL A 90 20.80 8.90 -1.43
CA VAL A 90 19.58 9.05 -2.23
C VAL A 90 19.73 10.25 -3.17
N PRO A 91 19.45 10.10 -4.47
CA PRO A 91 19.48 11.19 -5.42
C PRO A 91 18.55 12.35 -5.03
N ARG A 92 18.72 13.46 -5.72
CA ARG A 92 17.81 14.59 -5.55
C ARG A 92 16.49 14.28 -6.26
N LEU A 93 15.41 14.23 -5.49
CA LEU A 93 14.06 14.03 -5.99
C LEU A 93 13.33 15.38 -6.18
N PRO A 94 12.29 15.42 -7.03
CA PRO A 94 11.41 16.59 -7.17
C PRO A 94 10.82 17.04 -5.83
N ASP A 95 10.28 16.10 -5.03
CA ASP A 95 9.95 16.35 -3.62
C ASP A 95 11.07 15.79 -2.71
N PRO A 96 11.81 16.67 -2.00
CA PRO A 96 12.80 16.21 -1.01
C PRO A 96 12.18 15.42 0.15
N GLY A 97 10.88 15.57 0.40
CA GLY A 97 10.12 14.83 1.39
C GLY A 97 10.09 13.32 1.14
N ASP A 98 10.16 12.90 -0.13
CA ASP A 98 10.04 11.50 -0.54
C ASP A 98 11.36 10.72 -0.49
N ARG A 99 12.48 11.40 -0.18
CA ARG A 99 13.80 10.75 -0.12
C ARG A 99 13.86 9.59 0.88
N HIS A 100 13.09 9.65 1.96
CA HIS A 100 13.03 8.55 2.93
C HIS A 100 12.39 7.28 2.36
N VAL A 101 11.48 7.39 1.38
CA VAL A 101 10.86 6.24 0.69
C VAL A 101 11.91 5.50 -0.13
N VAL A 102 12.74 6.26 -0.89
CA VAL A 102 13.86 5.68 -1.66
C VAL A 102 14.92 5.09 -0.74
N ALA A 103 15.26 5.77 0.37
CA ALA A 103 16.20 5.23 1.35
C ALA A 103 15.70 3.92 1.97
N ALA A 104 14.40 3.83 2.28
CA ALA A 104 13.79 2.60 2.75
C ALA A 104 13.80 1.50 1.67
N ALA A 105 13.57 1.85 0.41
CA ALA A 105 13.64 0.91 -0.70
C ALA A 105 15.05 0.32 -0.87
N LEU A 106 16.06 1.15 -0.85
CA LEU A 106 17.47 0.73 -0.92
C LEU A 106 17.86 -0.17 0.25
N MET A 107 17.53 0.25 1.49
CA MET A 107 17.86 -0.50 2.69
C MET A 107 17.13 -1.85 2.73
N GLY A 108 15.86 -1.87 2.34
CA GLY A 108 15.03 -3.07 2.28
C GLY A 108 15.30 -3.97 1.06
N ARG A 109 16.16 -3.50 0.12
CA ARG A 109 16.40 -4.15 -1.18
C ARG A 109 15.10 -4.40 -1.92
N ALA A 110 14.30 -3.34 -2.06
CA ALA A 110 13.06 -3.38 -2.82
C ALA A 110 13.34 -3.41 -4.32
N ASP A 111 12.49 -4.11 -5.04
CA ASP A 111 12.48 -4.12 -6.51
C ASP A 111 11.65 -2.93 -7.03
N VAL A 112 10.58 -2.54 -6.31
CA VAL A 112 9.64 -1.51 -6.74
C VAL A 112 9.19 -0.62 -5.57
N ILE A 113 8.89 0.65 -5.88
CA ILE A 113 8.13 1.57 -5.02
C ILE A 113 6.70 1.66 -5.57
N VAL A 114 5.71 1.25 -4.78
CA VAL A 114 4.29 1.35 -5.16
C VAL A 114 3.74 2.66 -4.61
N THR A 115 3.39 3.57 -5.51
CA THR A 115 2.95 4.94 -5.16
C THR A 115 1.96 5.51 -6.18
N PHE A 116 1.07 6.41 -5.75
CA PHE A 116 0.29 7.25 -6.68
C PHE A 116 1.09 8.43 -7.24
N ASN A 117 2.24 8.72 -6.66
CA ASN A 117 3.00 9.96 -6.87
C ASN A 117 4.17 9.76 -7.83
N LEU A 118 3.94 9.05 -8.96
CA LEU A 118 4.98 8.65 -9.90
C LEU A 118 5.87 9.80 -10.37
N LYS A 119 5.32 11.02 -10.49
CA LYS A 119 6.08 12.21 -10.92
C LYS A 119 7.25 12.57 -9.98
N ASP A 120 7.18 12.18 -8.71
CA ASP A 120 8.21 12.44 -7.71
C ASP A 120 9.27 11.32 -7.65
N PHE A 121 9.01 10.20 -8.33
CA PHE A 121 9.87 9.01 -8.42
C PHE A 121 10.20 8.69 -9.88
N ASP A 122 10.81 9.65 -10.60
CA ASP A 122 11.26 9.41 -11.98
C ASP A 122 12.27 8.26 -12.01
N ASP A 123 12.01 7.23 -12.81
CA ASP A 123 12.87 6.05 -12.93
C ASP A 123 14.31 6.43 -13.33
N ALA A 124 14.50 7.49 -14.13
CA ALA A 124 15.81 8.00 -14.49
C ALA A 124 16.59 8.57 -13.28
N ALA A 125 15.90 8.93 -12.20
CA ALA A 125 16.50 9.45 -10.97
C ALA A 125 16.63 8.38 -9.88
N LEU A 126 15.98 7.21 -10.03
CA LEU A 126 16.07 6.13 -9.05
C LEU A 126 17.36 5.33 -9.21
N PRO A 127 17.99 4.90 -8.10
CA PRO A 127 19.26 4.18 -8.16
C PRO A 127 19.08 2.71 -8.54
N GLY A 128 20.00 2.23 -9.42
CA GLY A 128 20.08 0.82 -9.80
C GLY A 128 18.92 0.36 -10.67
N GLU A 129 18.30 -0.75 -10.31
CA GLU A 129 17.15 -1.34 -11.00
C GLU A 129 15.82 -1.03 -10.28
N LEU A 130 15.86 -0.17 -9.25
CA LEU A 130 14.67 0.26 -8.54
C LEU A 130 13.81 1.12 -9.47
N PHE A 131 12.53 0.83 -9.55
CA PHE A 131 11.57 1.61 -10.32
C PHE A 131 10.32 1.95 -9.48
N ALA A 132 9.52 2.88 -9.96
CA ALA A 132 8.25 3.23 -9.35
C ALA A 132 7.08 2.74 -10.20
N GLN A 133 6.02 2.27 -9.55
CA GLN A 133 4.83 1.75 -10.21
C GLN A 133 3.56 2.24 -9.51
N SER A 134 2.53 2.54 -10.28
CA SER A 134 1.22 2.85 -9.71
C SER A 134 0.61 1.60 -9.07
N PRO A 135 -0.25 1.74 -8.05
CA PRO A 135 -0.94 0.60 -7.46
C PRO A 135 -1.88 -0.10 -8.45
N ASP A 136 -2.37 0.59 -9.48
CA ASP A 136 -3.19 0.00 -10.55
C ASP A 136 -2.37 -0.98 -11.40
N GLU A 137 -1.19 -0.55 -11.88
CA GLU A 137 -0.26 -1.39 -12.64
C GLU A 137 0.28 -2.54 -11.79
N PHE A 138 0.72 -2.26 -10.56
CA PHE A 138 1.22 -3.28 -9.63
C PHE A 138 0.19 -4.40 -9.39
N LEU A 139 -1.07 -4.04 -9.16
CA LEU A 139 -2.12 -5.02 -8.94
C LEU A 139 -2.55 -5.73 -10.22
N LEU A 140 -2.42 -5.11 -11.39
CA LEU A 140 -2.59 -5.77 -12.69
C LEU A 140 -1.55 -6.88 -12.89
N ASP A 141 -0.28 -6.60 -12.59
CA ASP A 141 0.78 -7.62 -12.68
C ASP A 141 0.50 -8.78 -11.72
N VAL A 142 0.06 -8.48 -10.50
CA VAL A 142 -0.34 -9.51 -9.52
C VAL A 142 -1.52 -10.33 -10.03
N LEU A 143 -2.53 -9.70 -10.64
CA LEU A 143 -3.70 -10.39 -11.20
C LEU A 143 -3.27 -11.34 -12.32
N GLY A 144 -2.46 -10.86 -13.26
CA GLY A 144 -1.97 -11.66 -14.37
C GLY A 144 -1.16 -12.90 -13.95
N LEU A 145 -0.40 -12.79 -12.85
CA LEU A 145 0.39 -13.90 -12.33
C LEU A 145 -0.40 -14.82 -11.38
N TYR A 146 -1.34 -14.27 -10.61
CA TYR A 146 -2.00 -14.98 -9.50
C TYR A 146 -3.50 -14.69 -9.42
N PRO A 147 -4.30 -14.94 -10.48
CA PRO A 147 -5.73 -14.58 -10.51
C PRO A 147 -6.54 -15.24 -9.38
N GLU A 148 -6.25 -16.50 -9.06
CA GLU A 148 -6.96 -17.20 -7.97
C GLU A 148 -6.61 -16.64 -6.59
N VAL A 149 -5.40 -16.12 -6.40
CA VAL A 149 -5.03 -15.46 -5.15
C VAL A 149 -5.83 -14.16 -5.02
N VAL A 150 -5.93 -13.36 -6.07
CA VAL A 150 -6.71 -12.10 -6.07
C VAL A 150 -8.19 -12.38 -5.75
N ARG A 151 -8.79 -13.39 -6.36
CA ARG A 151 -10.17 -13.83 -6.07
C ARG A 151 -10.36 -14.13 -4.58
N ASN A 152 -9.46 -14.95 -4.02
CA ASN A 152 -9.49 -15.34 -2.62
C ASN A 152 -9.23 -14.15 -1.67
N VAL A 153 -8.39 -13.19 -2.07
CA VAL A 153 -8.16 -11.94 -1.34
C VAL A 153 -9.45 -11.14 -1.23
N PHE A 154 -10.19 -10.96 -2.33
CA PHE A 154 -11.46 -10.23 -2.31
C PHE A 154 -12.47 -10.87 -1.35
N THR A 155 -12.63 -12.19 -1.43
CA THR A 155 -13.51 -12.93 -0.52
C THR A 155 -13.10 -12.72 0.95
N THR A 156 -11.80 -12.75 1.23
CA THR A 156 -11.27 -12.57 2.59
C THR A 156 -11.49 -11.13 3.08
N VAL A 157 -11.16 -10.12 2.28
CA VAL A 157 -11.34 -8.70 2.63
C VAL A 157 -12.81 -8.41 2.91
N VAL A 158 -13.71 -8.84 2.02
CA VAL A 158 -15.15 -8.62 2.16
C VAL A 158 -15.71 -9.32 3.41
N SER A 159 -15.26 -10.53 3.74
CA SER A 159 -15.72 -11.28 4.91
C SER A 159 -15.44 -10.57 6.24
N ARG A 160 -14.44 -9.69 6.27
CA ARG A 160 -14.05 -8.90 7.47
C ARG A 160 -14.88 -7.63 7.64
N THR A 161 -15.69 -7.25 6.64
CA THR A 161 -16.56 -6.08 6.69
C THR A 161 -17.85 -6.36 7.47
N GLY A 162 -18.63 -5.34 7.80
CA GLY A 162 -19.90 -5.49 8.51
C GLY A 162 -19.81 -5.54 10.05
N ARG A 163 -18.59 -5.54 10.64
CA ARG A 163 -18.45 -5.55 12.13
C ARG A 163 -18.65 -4.18 12.77
N LYS A 164 -18.21 -3.12 12.11
CA LYS A 164 -18.31 -1.71 12.59
C LYS A 164 -18.77 -0.75 11.50
N GLY A 165 -19.44 -1.27 10.48
CA GLY A 165 -19.90 -0.51 9.32
C GLY A 165 -20.69 -1.39 8.37
N PRO A 166 -21.04 -0.91 7.16
CA PRO A 166 -21.78 -1.70 6.20
C PRO A 166 -20.99 -2.95 5.78
N ARG A 167 -21.70 -4.04 5.55
CA ARG A 167 -21.13 -5.24 4.92
C ARG A 167 -20.95 -4.96 3.43
N TRP A 168 -19.78 -5.27 2.90
CA TRP A 168 -19.50 -5.11 1.47
C TRP A 168 -19.72 -6.41 0.72
N SER A 169 -20.16 -6.27 -0.51
CA SER A 169 -20.01 -7.28 -1.56
C SER A 169 -18.63 -7.11 -2.23
N VAL A 170 -18.24 -8.07 -3.06
CA VAL A 170 -17.04 -7.93 -3.91
C VAL A 170 -17.19 -6.73 -4.85
N ASN A 171 -18.39 -6.51 -5.39
CA ASN A 171 -18.64 -5.35 -6.26
C ASN A 171 -18.51 -4.00 -5.50
N ASP A 172 -18.89 -3.94 -4.21
CA ASP A 172 -18.66 -2.75 -3.38
C ASP A 172 -17.15 -2.50 -3.18
N LEU A 173 -16.38 -3.57 -3.00
CA LEU A 173 -14.91 -3.47 -2.89
C LEU A 173 -14.31 -2.95 -4.20
N LEU A 174 -14.69 -3.53 -5.35
CA LEU A 174 -14.22 -3.08 -6.67
C LEU A 174 -14.59 -1.62 -6.94
N THR A 175 -15.81 -1.21 -6.61
CA THR A 175 -16.25 0.19 -6.76
C THR A 175 -15.42 1.15 -5.91
N ARG A 176 -14.95 0.71 -4.73
CA ARG A 176 -14.06 1.51 -3.88
C ARG A 176 -12.66 1.62 -4.45
N LEU A 177 -12.11 0.52 -4.96
CA LEU A 177 -10.82 0.51 -5.63
C LEU A 177 -10.83 1.39 -6.89
N GLU A 178 -11.92 1.35 -7.66
CA GLU A 178 -12.08 2.19 -8.85
C GLU A 178 -12.08 3.70 -8.51
N LYS A 179 -12.67 4.08 -7.37
CA LYS A 179 -12.63 5.46 -6.84
C LYS A 179 -11.23 5.89 -6.38
N GLU A 180 -10.35 4.96 -6.06
CA GLU A 180 -8.94 5.18 -5.74
C GLU A 180 -8.06 5.06 -7.00
N GLU A 181 -8.64 5.32 -8.19
CA GLU A 181 -7.96 5.33 -9.50
C GLU A 181 -7.41 3.97 -9.99
N LEU A 182 -7.83 2.85 -9.42
CA LEU A 182 -7.44 1.50 -9.87
C LEU A 182 -8.36 1.01 -11.01
N LYS A 183 -8.43 1.76 -12.09
CA LYS A 183 -9.42 1.55 -13.16
C LYS A 183 -9.12 0.35 -14.02
N ALA A 184 -7.86 0.18 -14.42
CA ALA A 184 -7.45 -0.92 -15.29
C ALA A 184 -7.50 -2.25 -14.54
N PHE A 185 -7.00 -2.30 -13.31
CA PHE A 185 -7.07 -3.47 -12.44
C PHE A 185 -8.53 -3.91 -12.20
N VAL A 186 -9.43 -2.97 -11.86
CA VAL A 186 -10.85 -3.28 -11.63
C VAL A 186 -11.53 -3.79 -12.89
N ALA A 187 -11.24 -3.19 -14.05
CA ALA A 187 -11.79 -3.66 -15.34
C ALA A 187 -11.32 -5.09 -15.64
N ALA A 188 -10.04 -5.38 -15.46
CA ALA A 188 -9.49 -6.73 -15.65
C ALA A 188 -10.09 -7.74 -14.65
N CYS A 189 -10.25 -7.37 -13.37
CA CYS A 189 -10.91 -8.23 -12.39
C CYS A 189 -12.34 -8.60 -12.78
N ARG A 190 -13.11 -7.65 -13.29
CA ARG A 190 -14.49 -7.90 -13.75
C ARG A 190 -14.54 -8.86 -14.94
N GLN A 191 -13.53 -8.83 -15.80
CA GLN A 191 -13.45 -9.72 -16.97
C GLN A 191 -12.93 -11.12 -16.61
N GLU A 192 -11.85 -11.20 -15.85
CA GLU A 192 -11.11 -12.45 -15.64
C GLU A 192 -11.67 -13.28 -14.49
N LEU A 193 -12.19 -12.64 -13.44
CA LEU A 193 -12.58 -13.35 -12.22
C LEU A 193 -14.03 -13.83 -12.23
N THR A 194 -14.81 -13.55 -13.27
CA THR A 194 -16.25 -13.93 -13.38
C THR A 194 -17.00 -13.60 -12.08
N LEU A 195 -16.88 -12.34 -11.62
CA LEU A 195 -17.39 -11.84 -10.34
C LEU A 195 -18.81 -11.27 -10.47
#